data_6b1a324bbebb0a2ff0482c7fe6a73eff
#
_entry.id   6b1a324bbebb0a2ff0482c7fe6a73eff
#
_cell.length_a   1.000
_cell.length_b   1.000
_cell.length_c   1.000
_cell.angle_alpha   90.00
_cell.angle_beta   90.00
_cell.angle_gamma   90.00
#
_symmetry.space_group_name_H-M   'P 1'
#
loop_
_entity.id
_entity.type
_entity.pdbx_description
1 polymer ?
#
loop_
_entity_poly.entity_id
_entity_poly.type
_entity_poly.pdbx_seq_one_letter_code
_entity_poly.pdbx_strand_id
1 'polypeptide(L)'
;MMQVSVQIEPEDFHEARATERRRANVMASLRQQKKAPELIHILDISPTGCGFRSRWPFFSGTRIWLGLPGLETWPGTVVWFEDGRGGIAFERPLHPMVAARYASADLQGG
;
A
#
# COMPACT_ATOMS: atom_id res chain seq x y z
N MET A 1 15.61 11.86 23.65
CA MET A 1 15.79 11.77 23.21
C MET A 1 15.71 11.46 22.80
N MET A 2 15.26 11.26 22.98
CA MET A 2 15.25 10.94 22.40
C MET A 2 15.08 10.62 21.96
N GLN A 3 14.56 10.64 22.12
CA GLN A 3 14.48 10.42 21.47
C GLN A 3 14.31 10.08 21.00
N VAL A 4 13.80 10.25 21.35
CA VAL A 4 13.77 10.00 20.59
C VAL A 4 13.60 9.76 19.99
N SER A 5 13.22 9.81 20.18
CA SER A 5 13.26 9.68 19.38
C SER A 5 13.16 9.43 18.73
N VAL A 6 12.80 9.50 18.91
CA VAL A 6 12.94 9.34 18.06
C VAL A 6 12.89 8.99 17.40
N GLN A 7 12.59 8.98 17.53
CA GLN A 7 12.77 8.72 16.82
C GLN A 7 12.64 8.27 16.11
N ILE A 8 12.38 8.24 16.29
CA ILE A 8 12.45 7.90 15.51
C ILE A 8 12.49 7.62 14.80
N GLU A 9 12.34 7.55 14.90
CA GLU A 9 12.57 7.26 14.18
C GLU A 9 12.63 6.85 13.67
N PRO A 10 12.56 6.71 13.81
CA PRO A 10 12.66 6.25 13.20
C PRO A 10 12.60 5.71 12.74
N GLU A 11 12.40 5.73 12.85
CA GLU A 11 12.48 5.16 12.45
C GLU A 11 12.33 4.54 12.10
N ASP A 12 11.98 4.71 12.30
CA ASP A 12 11.94 4.26 11.92
C ASP A 12 11.92 3.63 11.67
N PHE A 13 11.69 3.64 11.86
CA PHE A 13 11.78 3.08 11.46
C PHE A 13 11.96 2.24 11.51
N HIS A 14 12.22 1.98 11.81
CA HIS A 14 12.20 0.95 11.85
C HIS A 14 11.41 0.21 11.98
N GLU A 15 10.81 0.18 12.55
CA GLU A 15 9.88 -0.34 12.55
C GLU A 15 9.46 -0.77 11.41
N ALA A 16 10.00 -0.50 10.78
CA ALA A 16 9.77 -0.87 9.52
C ALA A 16 9.70 -2.32 9.33
N ARG A 17 10.27 -3.07 10.17
CA ARG A 17 10.23 -4.41 9.98
C ARG A 17 8.97 -4.96 10.29
N ALA A 18 8.28 -4.44 11.19
CA ALA A 18 6.98 -4.91 11.54
C ALA A 18 6.04 -4.67 10.39
N THR A 19 6.38 -3.74 9.52
CA THR A 19 5.55 -3.42 8.39
C THR A 19 6.27 -3.75 7.10
N GLU A 20 7.08 -4.80 7.15
CA GLU A 20 7.84 -5.21 6.03
C GLU A 20 7.02 -5.35 4.77
N ARG A 21 7.49 -4.77 3.67
CA ARG A 21 6.83 -4.88 2.40
C ARG A 21 7.19 -6.16 1.73
N ARG A 22 6.21 -6.79 1.12
CA ARG A 22 6.44 -7.99 0.36
C ARG A 22 5.99 -7.75 -1.06
N ARG A 23 6.67 -8.34 -2.02
CA ARG A 23 6.25 -8.22 -3.39
C ARG A 23 4.87 -8.79 -3.56
N ALA A 24 4.14 -8.20 -4.48
CA ALA A 24 2.80 -8.66 -4.81
C ALA A 24 2.63 -8.56 -6.31
N ASN A 25 1.63 -9.23 -6.82
CA ASN A 25 1.33 -9.18 -8.23
C ASN A 25 -0.17 -9.37 -8.34
N VAL A 26 -0.90 -8.35 -7.99
CA VAL A 26 -2.34 -8.45 -7.85
C VAL A 26 -3.00 -7.29 -8.56
N MET A 27 -4.00 -7.59 -9.38
CA MET A 27 -4.80 -6.52 -9.99
C MET A 27 -5.84 -6.11 -8.96
N ALA A 28 -6.06 -4.83 -8.86
CA ALA A 28 -6.98 -4.28 -7.88
C ALA A 28 -7.68 -3.06 -8.48
N SER A 29 -8.70 -2.58 -7.82
CA SER A 29 -9.36 -1.36 -8.25
C SER A 29 -9.01 -0.23 -7.30
N LEU A 30 -8.91 0.98 -7.83
CA LEU A 30 -8.61 2.14 -7.02
C LEU A 30 -9.59 3.23 -7.40
N ARG A 31 -10.37 3.67 -6.45
CA ARG A 31 -11.44 4.63 -6.71
C ARG A 31 -11.25 5.89 -5.89
N GLN A 32 -11.37 7.02 -6.56
CA GLN A 32 -11.44 8.31 -5.89
C GLN A 32 -12.90 8.66 -5.67
N GLN A 33 -13.15 9.58 -4.77
CA GLN A 33 -14.50 10.01 -4.50
C GLN A 33 -15.15 10.56 -5.76
N LYS A 34 -16.36 10.13 -6.02
CA LYS A 34 -17.14 10.59 -7.18
C LYS A 34 -16.54 10.25 -8.54
N LYS A 35 -15.66 9.26 -8.56
CA LYS A 35 -15.10 8.81 -9.82
C LYS A 35 -15.23 7.31 -9.94
N ALA A 36 -15.18 6.83 -11.16
CA ALA A 36 -15.23 5.40 -11.40
C ALA A 36 -13.93 4.75 -10.96
N PRO A 37 -13.97 3.50 -10.58
CA PRO A 37 -12.73 2.82 -10.20
C PRO A 37 -11.82 2.62 -11.41
N GLU A 38 -10.52 2.66 -11.16
CA GLU A 38 -9.50 2.38 -12.16
C GLU A 38 -8.82 1.08 -11.81
N LEU A 39 -8.50 0.29 -12.79
CA LEU A 39 -7.79 -0.95 -12.57
C LEU A 39 -6.31 -0.63 -12.42
N ILE A 40 -5.70 -1.10 -11.35
CA ILE A 40 -4.29 -0.87 -11.07
C ILE A 40 -3.61 -2.19 -10.74
N HIS A 41 -2.30 -2.15 -10.70
CA HIS A 41 -1.50 -3.34 -10.40
C HIS A 41 -0.75 -3.10 -9.10
N ILE A 42 -1.00 -3.94 -8.11
CA ILE A 42 -0.31 -3.85 -6.83
C ILE A 42 1.04 -4.53 -6.98
N LEU A 43 2.10 -3.81 -6.66
CA LEU A 43 3.47 -4.28 -6.82
C LEU A 43 4.08 -4.78 -5.53
N ASP A 44 3.64 -4.23 -4.41
CA ASP A 44 4.08 -4.68 -3.10
C ASP A 44 3.01 -4.32 -2.08
N ILE A 45 3.03 -5.00 -0.97
CA ILE A 45 2.01 -4.80 0.05
C ILE A 45 2.59 -5.06 1.43
N SER A 46 2.11 -4.30 2.40
CA SER A 46 2.41 -4.49 3.81
C SER A 46 1.12 -4.23 4.59
N PRO A 47 1.09 -4.48 5.89
CA PRO A 47 -0.11 -4.14 6.65
C PRO A 47 -0.48 -2.66 6.61
N THR A 48 0.48 -1.77 6.38
CA THR A 48 0.21 -0.33 6.46
C THR A 48 0.05 0.35 5.11
N GLY A 49 0.32 -0.36 4.02
CA GLY A 49 0.17 0.29 2.71
C GLY A 49 0.61 -0.60 1.57
N CYS A 50 0.64 -0.05 0.38
CA CYS A 50 1.06 -0.80 -0.79
C CYS A 50 1.65 0.12 -1.84
N GLY A 51 2.44 -0.47 -2.74
CA GLY A 51 2.91 0.21 -3.91
C GLY A 51 2.11 -0.28 -5.11
N PHE A 52 1.90 0.56 -6.08
CA PHE A 52 1.09 0.20 -7.23
C PHE A 52 1.58 0.85 -8.51
N ARG A 53 1.12 0.31 -9.62
CA ARG A 53 1.35 0.88 -10.94
C ARG A 53 0.00 1.20 -11.55
N SER A 54 -0.10 2.34 -12.19
CA SER A 54 -1.34 2.77 -12.82
C SER A 54 -1.06 3.50 -14.11
N ARG A 55 -1.93 3.34 -15.09
CA ARG A 55 -1.82 4.11 -16.30
C ARG A 55 -2.53 5.46 -16.14
N TRP A 56 -3.27 5.64 -15.06
CA TRP A 56 -3.95 6.90 -14.78
C TRP A 56 -3.23 7.62 -13.65
N PRO A 57 -3.06 8.94 -13.75
CA PRO A 57 -2.36 9.66 -12.70
C PRO A 57 -3.22 9.83 -11.46
N PHE A 58 -2.56 9.88 -10.32
CA PHE A 58 -3.18 10.18 -9.04
C PHE A 58 -2.35 11.26 -8.36
N PHE A 59 -2.99 12.18 -7.67
CA PHE A 59 -2.26 13.22 -6.95
C PHE A 59 -1.99 12.77 -5.52
N SER A 60 -0.80 13.09 -5.06
CA SER A 60 -0.42 12.85 -3.67
C SER A 60 -1.41 13.57 -2.77
N GLY A 61 -1.84 12.94 -1.71
CA GLY A 61 -2.84 13.47 -0.79
C GLY A 61 -4.26 13.06 -1.10
N THR A 62 -4.48 12.38 -2.23
CA THR A 62 -5.83 11.99 -2.62
C THR A 62 -6.30 10.80 -1.80
N ARG A 63 -7.49 10.94 -1.22
CA ARG A 63 -8.10 9.81 -0.52
C ARG A 63 -8.69 8.85 -1.52
N ILE A 64 -8.48 7.56 -1.31
CA ILE A 64 -8.95 6.55 -2.23
C ILE A 64 -9.54 5.35 -1.49
N TRP A 65 -10.24 4.52 -2.24
CA TRP A 65 -10.74 3.25 -1.74
C TRP A 65 -10.16 2.15 -2.61
N LEU A 66 -9.40 1.27 -1.97
CA LEU A 66 -8.71 0.17 -2.65
C LEU A 66 -9.57 -1.08 -2.61
N GLY A 67 -9.80 -1.70 -3.75
CA GLY A 67 -10.55 -2.94 -3.84
C GLY A 67 -9.62 -4.10 -4.17
N LEU A 68 -9.18 -4.81 -3.14
CA LEU A 68 -8.38 -6.01 -3.31
C LEU A 68 -9.32 -7.20 -3.50
N PRO A 69 -8.93 -8.18 -4.30
CA PRO A 69 -9.80 -9.34 -4.53
C PRO A 69 -10.15 -10.03 -3.22
N GLY A 70 -11.44 -10.26 -3.01
CA GLY A 70 -11.89 -10.99 -1.84
C GLY A 70 -11.93 -10.20 -0.54
N LEU A 71 -11.69 -8.90 -0.61
CA LEU A 71 -11.68 -8.08 0.58
C LEU A 71 -12.61 -6.89 0.37
N GLU A 72 -13.23 -6.40 1.43
CA GLU A 72 -14.03 -5.20 1.31
C GLU A 72 -13.12 -4.04 0.92
N THR A 73 -13.67 -2.96 0.40
CA THR A 73 -12.84 -1.84 0.00
C THR A 73 -12.14 -1.24 1.22
N TRP A 74 -10.89 -0.85 1.01
CA TRP A 74 -10.04 -0.42 2.10
C TRP A 74 -9.60 1.03 1.88
N PRO A 75 -9.92 1.94 2.77
CA PRO A 75 -9.60 3.36 2.55
C PRO A 75 -8.14 3.66 2.79
N GLY A 76 -7.63 4.59 2.04
CA GLY A 76 -6.25 5.04 2.19
C GLY A 76 -6.02 6.34 1.48
N THR A 77 -4.76 6.74 1.43
CA THR A 77 -4.35 7.99 0.79
C THR A 77 -3.17 7.71 -0.12
N VAL A 78 -3.19 8.27 -1.31
CA VAL A 78 -2.03 8.21 -2.19
C VAL A 78 -0.99 9.16 -1.59
N VAL A 79 0.15 8.62 -1.20
CA VAL A 79 1.17 9.44 -0.55
C VAL A 79 2.25 9.91 -1.52
N TRP A 80 2.36 9.27 -2.67
CA TRP A 80 3.23 9.74 -3.74
C TRP A 80 2.81 9.08 -5.04
N PHE A 81 3.13 9.73 -6.15
CA PHE A 81 2.88 9.17 -7.47
C PHE A 81 3.86 9.80 -8.45
N GLU A 82 4.56 8.97 -9.20
CA GLU A 82 5.52 9.45 -10.16
C GLU A 82 5.76 8.38 -11.23
N ASP A 83 5.73 8.78 -12.48
CA ASP A 83 6.04 7.88 -13.59
C ASP A 83 5.23 6.60 -13.58
N GLY A 84 3.95 6.72 -13.34
CA GLY A 84 3.05 5.57 -13.41
C GLY A 84 3.07 4.69 -12.19
N ARG A 85 3.82 5.05 -11.15
CA ARG A 85 3.87 4.28 -9.92
C ARG A 85 3.50 5.14 -8.75
N GLY A 86 2.94 4.55 -7.74
CA GLY A 86 2.56 5.30 -6.57
C GLY A 86 2.58 4.46 -5.31
N GLY A 87 2.38 5.12 -4.20
CA GLY A 87 2.28 4.48 -2.90
C GLY A 87 1.01 4.89 -2.20
N ILE A 88 0.40 3.96 -1.51
CA ILE A 88 -0.81 4.18 -0.73
C ILE A 88 -0.52 3.87 0.72
N ALA A 89 -0.92 4.77 1.61
CA ALA A 89 -0.90 4.52 3.04
C ALA A 89 -2.33 4.22 3.45
N PHE A 90 -2.55 3.09 4.11
CA PHE A 90 -3.90 2.70 4.54
C PHE A 90 -4.32 3.54 5.74
N GLU A 91 -5.61 3.86 5.85
CA GLU A 91 -6.11 4.60 6.99
C GLU A 91 -6.08 3.75 8.26
N ARG A 92 -6.23 2.47 8.10
CA ARG A 92 -6.06 1.55 9.21
C ARG A 92 -5.33 0.33 8.68
N PRO A 93 -4.51 -0.31 9.50
CA PRO A 93 -3.70 -1.41 8.97
C PRO A 93 -4.53 -2.63 8.64
N LEU A 94 -4.08 -3.39 7.66
CA LEU A 94 -4.60 -4.72 7.41
C LEU A 94 -3.99 -5.65 8.46
N HIS A 95 -4.73 -6.67 8.82
CA HIS A 95 -4.14 -7.71 9.66
C HIS A 95 -2.98 -8.30 8.87
N PRO A 96 -1.85 -8.60 9.52
CA PRO A 96 -0.69 -9.16 8.81
C PRO A 96 -0.99 -10.41 8.00
N MET A 97 -1.89 -11.26 8.48
CA MET A 97 -2.25 -12.46 7.73
C MET A 97 -3.02 -12.12 6.46
N VAL A 98 -3.79 -11.03 6.49
CA VAL A 98 -4.52 -10.58 5.31
C VAL A 98 -3.53 -10.01 4.30
N ALA A 99 -2.60 -9.19 4.76
CA ALA A 99 -1.59 -8.63 3.86
C ALA A 99 -0.77 -9.75 3.23
N ALA A 100 -0.43 -10.77 4.02
CA ALA A 100 0.36 -11.89 3.51
C ALA A 100 -0.37 -12.67 2.43
N ARG A 101 -1.68 -12.66 2.46
CA ARG A 101 -2.46 -13.37 1.46
C ARG A 101 -2.21 -12.82 0.05
N TYR A 102 -1.88 -11.55 -0.06
CA TYR A 102 -1.67 -10.92 -1.36
C TYR A 102 -0.20 -10.91 -1.77
N ALA A 103 0.67 -11.39 -0.92
CA ALA A 103 2.09 -11.44 -1.26
C ALA A 103 2.33 -12.49 -2.33
N SER A 104 3.30 -12.24 -3.18
CA SER A 104 3.63 -13.14 -4.25
C SER A 104 4.37 -14.34 -3.72
N ALA A 105 3.85 -15.52 -3.98
CA ALA A 105 4.41 -16.72 -3.42
C ALA A 105 5.73 -17.13 -4.02
N ASP A 106 5.96 -16.74 -5.24
CA ASP A 106 7.16 -17.22 -5.86
C ASP A 106 8.37 -16.48 -5.45
N LEU A 107 8.15 -15.56 -4.61
CA LEU A 107 9.29 -14.91 -4.16
C LEU A 107 10.21 -15.77 -3.56
N GLN A 108 9.71 -16.70 -3.21
CA GLN A 108 10.52 -17.49 -2.71
C GLN A 108 11.04 -18.18 -3.56
N GLY A 109 10.65 -17.99 -4.02
CA GLY A 109 11.28 -18.65 -4.73
C GLY A 109 12.13 -18.41 -4.75
N GLY A 110 11.59 -18.27 -4.71
CA GLY A 110 12.21 -18.31 -4.70
C GLY A 110 12.05 -17.85 -4.23
#